data_5a735a098548281681b61cc35ca7a38b
#
_entry.id   5a735a098548281681b61cc35ca7a38b
#
_cell.length_a   1.000
_cell.length_b   1.000
_cell.length_c   1.000
_cell.angle_alpha   90.00
_cell.angle_beta   90.00
_cell.angle_gamma   90.00
#
_symmetry.space_group_name_H-M   'P 1'
#
loop_
_entity.id
_entity.type
_entity.pdbx_description
1 polymer ?
#
loop_
_entity_poly.entity_id
_entity_poly.type
_entity_poly.pdbx_seq_one_letter_code
_entity_poly.pdbx_strand_id
1 'polypeptide(L)'
;HPLLGSKVRVWPTYDLAAPIEDSMDGVTHALRTKEYELRNELYYSILSKLKMRSPILIEFSRLEFDGMPVSKRKIKPLLEDGIISSWDDPRLPTLIALHHRGFVPEAIRKFILGLGITLAETKPPFETLESINRKMIDPISLKLFFVSSPVELRVEGGKFGKIELRNHPTQDLGIREVEIANKFYITSPDAEDLQIGQKVRLMELYNIKILEVRYENNKKVLIGSYEGDRVIQNMKKIQWVAENDAVEFSVKVPKELFIGDKYNPNRLELKTGYAESLVSKLKAGTLVQFIRFGFCSLLNGKSATYTHR
;
A
#
# COMPACT_ATOMS: atom_id res chain seq x y z
N HIS A 1 -34.36 17.66 21.96
CA HIS A 1 -33.12 16.85 22.04
C HIS A 1 -33.47 15.38 22.20
N PRO A 2 -32.80 14.40 21.53
CA PRO A 2 -33.17 12.99 21.57
C PRO A 2 -33.26 12.39 22.98
N LEU A 3 -32.40 12.83 23.91
CA LEU A 3 -32.36 12.30 25.28
C LEU A 3 -33.19 13.11 26.30
N LEU A 4 -33.44 14.38 26.04
CA LEU A 4 -34.06 15.29 27.03
C LEU A 4 -35.45 15.80 26.61
N GLY A 5 -35.89 15.48 25.39
CA GLY A 5 -37.20 15.89 24.87
C GLY A 5 -37.42 17.37 24.99
N SER A 6 -38.54 17.78 25.59
CA SER A 6 -38.93 19.17 25.79
C SER A 6 -38.47 19.80 27.11
N LYS A 7 -37.66 19.09 27.93
CA LYS A 7 -37.21 19.60 29.24
C LYS A 7 -36.33 20.84 29.12
N VAL A 8 -35.61 20.98 28.00
CA VAL A 8 -34.77 22.14 27.72
C VAL A 8 -35.18 22.75 26.40
N ARG A 9 -35.48 24.06 26.39
CA ARG A 9 -35.96 24.78 25.21
C ARG A 9 -34.84 25.50 24.44
N VAL A 10 -33.75 25.84 25.13
CA VAL A 10 -32.60 26.55 24.57
C VAL A 10 -31.38 25.65 24.66
N TRP A 11 -30.72 25.39 23.55
CA TRP A 11 -29.54 24.56 23.45
C TRP A 11 -28.33 25.39 23.06
N PRO A 12 -27.20 25.27 23.76
CA PRO A 12 -25.97 25.86 23.28
C PRO A 12 -25.56 25.18 21.98
N THR A 13 -25.13 25.97 21.01
CA THR A 13 -24.45 25.49 19.85
C THR A 13 -22.96 25.25 20.15
N TYR A 14 -22.25 24.68 19.22
CA TYR A 14 -20.81 24.51 19.31
C TYR A 14 -20.09 25.83 19.63
N ASP A 15 -20.53 26.93 19.07
CA ASP A 15 -19.91 28.26 19.26
C ASP A 15 -19.97 28.78 20.71
N LEU A 16 -20.93 28.32 21.50
CA LEU A 16 -21.00 28.65 22.93
C LEU A 16 -20.30 27.57 23.78
N ALA A 17 -20.48 26.29 23.44
CA ALA A 17 -19.97 25.20 24.24
C ALA A 17 -18.43 25.09 24.15
N ALA A 18 -17.86 25.15 22.94
CA ALA A 18 -16.43 24.91 22.73
C ALA A 18 -15.52 25.89 23.49
N PRO A 19 -15.72 27.24 23.48
CA PRO A 19 -14.84 28.12 24.25
C PRO A 19 -14.86 27.82 25.75
N ILE A 20 -16.04 27.53 26.31
CA ILE A 20 -16.20 27.25 27.73
C ILE A 20 -15.50 25.96 28.11
N GLU A 21 -15.77 24.88 27.39
CA GLU A 21 -15.14 23.57 27.62
C GLU A 21 -13.62 23.63 27.45
N ASP A 22 -13.10 24.21 26.35
CA ASP A 22 -11.68 24.39 26.12
C ASP A 22 -11.00 25.16 27.27
N SER A 23 -11.65 26.19 27.80
CA SER A 23 -11.12 26.93 28.93
C SER A 23 -11.14 26.13 30.24
N MET A 24 -12.24 25.42 30.52
CA MET A 24 -12.42 24.62 31.73
C MET A 24 -11.44 23.40 31.74
N ASP A 25 -11.26 22.74 30.60
CA ASP A 25 -10.37 21.59 30.46
C ASP A 25 -8.88 21.96 30.42
N GLY A 26 -8.57 23.27 30.47
CA GLY A 26 -7.19 23.72 30.49
C GLY A 26 -6.48 23.63 29.14
N VAL A 27 -7.19 23.53 28.04
CA VAL A 27 -6.64 23.53 26.67
C VAL A 27 -5.79 24.76 26.45
N THR A 28 -4.51 24.60 26.11
CA THR A 28 -3.61 25.72 25.82
C THR A 28 -3.70 26.20 24.38
N HIS A 29 -3.83 25.27 23.44
CA HIS A 29 -3.92 25.53 22.01
C HIS A 29 -5.06 24.70 21.44
N ALA A 30 -6.09 25.36 20.92
CA ALA A 30 -7.23 24.71 20.28
C ALA A 30 -7.03 24.71 18.76
N LEU A 31 -6.82 23.51 18.18
CA LEU A 31 -6.64 23.33 16.74
C LEU A 31 -8.00 23.12 16.09
N ARG A 32 -8.33 23.98 15.12
CA ARG A 32 -9.64 24.02 14.46
C ARG A 32 -9.48 24.09 12.95
N THR A 33 -10.47 23.58 12.23
CA THR A 33 -10.47 23.73 10.77
C THR A 33 -10.83 25.18 10.38
N LYS A 34 -10.28 25.67 9.27
CA LYS A 34 -10.43 27.04 8.79
C LYS A 34 -11.88 27.52 8.66
N GLU A 35 -12.86 26.62 8.58
CA GLU A 35 -14.26 26.99 8.53
C GLU A 35 -14.75 27.74 9.78
N TYR A 36 -14.01 27.65 10.88
CA TYR A 36 -14.29 28.32 12.13
C TYR A 36 -13.58 29.68 12.27
N GLU A 37 -12.68 30.04 11.36
CA GLU A 37 -11.87 31.26 11.42
C GLU A 37 -12.75 32.51 11.63
N LEU A 38 -13.84 32.65 10.88
CA LEU A 38 -14.79 33.78 11.00
C LEU A 38 -15.50 33.83 12.35
N ARG A 39 -15.39 32.83 13.19
CA ARG A 39 -16.04 32.76 14.52
C ARG A 39 -15.04 32.95 15.67
N ASN A 40 -13.78 33.26 15.39
CA ASN A 40 -12.76 33.47 16.41
C ASN A 40 -13.07 34.68 17.31
N GLU A 41 -13.60 35.77 16.75
CA GLU A 41 -14.01 36.90 17.51
C GLU A 41 -15.12 36.56 18.51
N LEU A 42 -16.12 35.78 18.11
CA LEU A 42 -17.18 35.28 18.97
C LEU A 42 -16.61 34.41 20.10
N TYR A 43 -15.66 33.48 19.77
CA TYR A 43 -15.01 32.60 20.74
C TYR A 43 -14.33 33.39 21.84
N TYR A 44 -13.48 34.38 21.50
CA TYR A 44 -12.79 35.22 22.46
C TYR A 44 -13.74 36.16 23.22
N SER A 45 -14.79 36.67 22.58
CA SER A 45 -15.80 37.53 23.21
C SER A 45 -16.55 36.81 24.33
N ILE A 46 -16.92 35.52 24.11
CA ILE A 46 -17.58 34.69 25.13
C ILE A 46 -16.67 34.53 26.34
N LEU A 47 -15.40 34.09 26.13
CA LEU A 47 -14.46 33.91 27.23
C LEU A 47 -14.16 35.17 28.00
N SER A 48 -14.01 36.30 27.31
CA SER A 48 -13.81 37.62 27.92
C SER A 48 -14.98 38.03 28.81
N LYS A 49 -16.22 37.88 28.31
CA LYS A 49 -17.42 38.19 29.07
C LYS A 49 -17.62 37.32 30.31
N LEU A 50 -17.21 36.04 30.21
CA LEU A 50 -17.25 35.08 31.31
C LEU A 50 -16.04 35.19 32.22
N LYS A 51 -15.05 36.04 31.90
CA LYS A 51 -13.78 36.18 32.64
C LYS A 51 -13.03 34.85 32.75
N MET A 52 -13.07 34.03 31.69
CA MET A 52 -12.42 32.74 31.60
C MET A 52 -11.08 32.85 30.84
N ARG A 53 -10.19 31.90 31.08
CA ARG A 53 -8.90 31.79 30.39
C ARG A 53 -9.14 31.56 28.90
N SER A 54 -8.38 32.26 28.05
CA SER A 54 -8.45 32.08 26.60
C SER A 54 -7.33 31.16 26.07
N PRO A 55 -7.67 30.02 25.46
CA PRO A 55 -6.76 29.28 24.65
C PRO A 55 -6.26 30.05 23.43
N ILE A 56 -5.13 29.62 22.86
CA ILE A 56 -4.65 30.08 21.55
C ILE A 56 -5.38 29.27 20.49
N LEU A 57 -6.08 29.94 19.58
CA LEU A 57 -6.70 29.26 18.43
C LEU A 57 -5.65 29.12 17.30
N ILE A 58 -5.61 27.95 16.70
CA ILE A 58 -4.77 27.64 15.53
C ILE A 58 -5.66 26.99 14.49
N GLU A 59 -5.83 27.66 13.36
CA GLU A 59 -6.62 27.15 12.25
C GLU A 59 -5.72 26.46 11.24
N PHE A 60 -6.29 25.39 10.63
CA PHE A 60 -5.65 24.68 9.54
C PHE A 60 -6.67 24.24 8.48
N SER A 61 -6.21 24.06 7.25
CA SER A 61 -7.05 23.59 6.18
C SER A 61 -7.22 22.07 6.22
N ARG A 62 -8.25 21.57 5.54
CA ARG A 62 -8.44 20.13 5.35
C ARG A 62 -7.38 19.59 4.39
N LEU A 63 -6.95 18.37 4.67
CA LEU A 63 -6.18 17.57 3.74
C LEU A 63 -7.13 16.82 2.80
N GLU A 64 -6.92 16.94 1.51
CA GLU A 64 -7.62 16.17 0.49
C GLU A 64 -6.60 15.47 -0.43
N PHE A 65 -6.99 14.33 -0.99
CA PHE A 65 -6.25 13.63 -2.04
C PHE A 65 -7.11 13.58 -3.30
N ASP A 66 -6.49 13.82 -4.44
CA ASP A 66 -7.20 13.69 -5.71
C ASP A 66 -7.64 12.24 -5.95
N GLY A 67 -8.86 12.07 -6.46
CA GLY A 67 -9.43 10.75 -6.71
C GLY A 67 -9.83 9.92 -5.49
N MET A 68 -9.55 10.40 -4.25
CA MET A 68 -9.85 9.71 -3.00
C MET A 68 -10.81 10.50 -2.11
N PRO A 69 -11.98 9.97 -1.73
CA PRO A 69 -12.91 10.65 -0.87
C PRO A 69 -12.43 10.62 0.59
N VAL A 70 -12.30 11.79 1.22
CA VAL A 70 -11.85 11.91 2.64
C VAL A 70 -13.00 12.19 3.61
N SER A 71 -14.16 12.67 3.14
CA SER A 71 -15.27 13.03 4.01
C SER A 71 -16.31 11.92 4.12
N LYS A 72 -16.91 11.79 5.32
CA LYS A 72 -18.02 10.85 5.56
C LYS A 72 -19.15 11.02 4.56
N ARG A 73 -19.47 12.28 4.19
CA ARG A 73 -20.52 12.59 3.21
C ARG A 73 -20.23 12.00 1.82
N LYS A 74 -18.96 11.93 1.41
CA LYS A 74 -18.55 11.34 0.12
C LYS A 74 -18.40 9.82 0.21
N ILE A 75 -18.03 9.27 1.39
CA ILE A 75 -17.78 7.83 1.57
C ILE A 75 -19.08 7.04 1.80
N LYS A 76 -20.04 7.61 2.56
CA LYS A 76 -21.27 6.91 2.91
C LYS A 76 -22.08 6.43 1.69
N PRO A 77 -22.29 7.22 0.62
CA PRO A 77 -22.94 6.74 -0.60
C PRO A 77 -22.22 5.56 -1.25
N LEU A 78 -20.88 5.54 -1.23
CA LEU A 78 -20.11 4.42 -1.80
C LEU A 78 -20.36 3.10 -1.07
N LEU A 79 -20.61 3.15 0.23
CA LEU A 79 -21.00 1.98 1.04
C LEU A 79 -22.44 1.55 0.72
N GLU A 80 -23.37 2.51 0.63
CA GLU A 80 -24.79 2.27 0.34
C GLU A 80 -24.99 1.66 -1.05
N ASP A 81 -24.21 2.12 -2.03
CA ASP A 81 -24.23 1.64 -3.42
C ASP A 81 -23.41 0.33 -3.60
N GLY A 82 -22.79 -0.21 -2.54
CA GLY A 82 -21.95 -1.41 -2.61
C GLY A 82 -20.68 -1.26 -3.44
N ILE A 83 -20.22 -0.04 -3.71
CA ILE A 83 -18.98 0.26 -4.46
C ILE A 83 -17.76 -0.09 -3.61
N ILE A 84 -17.85 0.15 -2.31
CA ILE A 84 -16.89 -0.30 -1.30
C ILE A 84 -17.64 -1.14 -0.26
N SER A 85 -16.94 -2.08 0.37
CA SER A 85 -17.54 -3.00 1.34
C SER A 85 -17.54 -2.47 2.77
N SER A 86 -16.58 -1.63 3.13
CA SER A 86 -16.35 -1.16 4.50
C SER A 86 -15.43 0.07 4.54
N TRP A 87 -15.28 0.65 5.72
CA TRP A 87 -14.39 1.81 5.95
C TRP A 87 -12.89 1.49 5.87
N ASP A 88 -12.53 0.22 5.89
CA ASP A 88 -11.18 -0.29 5.73
C ASP A 88 -10.84 -0.69 4.30
N ASP A 89 -11.73 -0.38 3.35
CA ASP A 89 -11.48 -0.64 1.92
C ASP A 89 -10.15 0.00 1.49
N PRO A 90 -9.23 -0.74 0.87
CA PRO A 90 -7.88 -0.25 0.57
C PRO A 90 -7.82 0.91 -0.42
N ARG A 91 -8.93 1.25 -1.04
CA ARG A 91 -9.07 2.40 -1.94
C ARG A 91 -9.39 3.72 -1.20
N LEU A 92 -9.69 3.64 0.11
CA LEU A 92 -9.98 4.80 0.95
C LEU A 92 -8.71 5.31 1.63
N PRO A 93 -8.61 6.63 1.89
CA PRO A 93 -7.53 7.20 2.70
C PRO A 93 -7.86 7.26 4.19
N THR A 94 -8.72 6.37 4.70
CA THR A 94 -8.98 6.25 6.14
C THR A 94 -7.77 5.64 6.84
N LEU A 95 -7.55 5.98 8.12
CA LEU A 95 -6.41 5.45 8.87
C LEU A 95 -6.41 3.91 8.92
N ILE A 96 -7.59 3.30 9.06
CA ILE A 96 -7.70 1.83 9.07
C ILE A 96 -7.39 1.23 7.71
N ALA A 97 -7.84 1.84 6.60
CA ALA A 97 -7.53 1.39 5.26
C ALA A 97 -6.04 1.54 4.94
N LEU A 98 -5.42 2.67 5.32
CA LEU A 98 -3.99 2.88 5.18
C LEU A 98 -3.19 1.86 5.98
N HIS A 99 -3.58 1.57 7.22
CA HIS A 99 -2.95 0.54 8.06
C HIS A 99 -3.03 -0.84 7.40
N HIS A 100 -4.20 -1.25 6.91
CA HIS A 100 -4.38 -2.53 6.22
C HIS A 100 -3.60 -2.61 4.90
N ARG A 101 -3.40 -1.46 4.22
CA ARG A 101 -2.51 -1.37 3.05
C ARG A 101 -1.02 -1.45 3.40
N GLY A 102 -0.63 -1.34 4.66
CA GLY A 102 0.77 -1.40 5.10
C GLY A 102 1.44 -0.02 5.22
N PHE A 103 0.67 1.05 5.39
CA PHE A 103 1.22 2.34 5.81
C PHE A 103 1.47 2.33 7.31
N VAL A 104 2.68 2.66 7.73
CA VAL A 104 3.03 2.74 9.14
C VAL A 104 2.65 4.10 9.75
N PRO A 105 2.24 4.15 11.04
CA PRO A 105 1.81 5.39 11.69
C PRO A 105 2.85 6.51 11.62
N GLU A 106 4.12 6.17 11.71
CA GLU A 106 5.24 7.10 11.66
C GLU A 106 5.34 7.79 10.29
N ALA A 107 5.03 7.06 9.21
CA ALA A 107 5.00 7.64 7.85
C ALA A 107 3.88 8.67 7.72
N ILE A 108 2.70 8.35 8.24
CA ILE A 108 1.55 9.26 8.24
C ILE A 108 1.86 10.51 9.06
N ARG A 109 2.43 10.35 10.26
CA ARG A 109 2.85 11.48 11.11
C ARG A 109 3.88 12.37 10.41
N LYS A 110 4.93 11.77 9.84
CA LYS A 110 5.97 12.51 9.13
C LYS A 110 5.41 13.26 7.93
N PHE A 111 4.48 12.64 7.20
CA PHE A 111 3.80 13.27 6.08
C PHE A 111 2.99 14.50 6.55
N ILE A 112 2.14 14.37 7.56
CA ILE A 112 1.31 15.47 8.10
C ILE A 112 2.19 16.60 8.65
N LEU A 113 3.21 16.29 9.43
CA LEU A 113 4.14 17.29 9.96
C LEU A 113 4.90 18.02 8.84
N GLY A 114 5.20 17.31 7.75
CA GLY A 114 5.87 17.90 6.59
C GLY A 114 5.01 18.90 5.80
N LEU A 115 3.68 18.79 5.88
CA LEU A 115 2.76 19.76 5.27
C LEU A 115 2.70 21.07 6.05
N GLY A 116 2.99 21.03 7.36
CA GLY A 116 2.89 22.19 8.25
C GLY A 116 1.43 22.61 8.54
N ILE A 117 1.30 23.69 9.28
CA ILE A 117 -0.01 24.31 9.57
C ILE A 117 -0.24 25.41 8.56
N THR A 118 -1.30 25.30 7.76
CA THR A 118 -1.63 26.28 6.71
C THR A 118 -3.14 26.42 6.55
N LEU A 119 -3.59 27.62 6.22
CA LEU A 119 -4.97 27.93 5.85
C LEU A 119 -5.26 27.66 4.37
N ALA A 120 -4.21 27.53 3.54
CA ALA A 120 -4.37 27.17 2.13
C ALA A 120 -4.87 25.73 1.99
N GLU A 121 -5.81 25.49 1.08
CA GLU A 121 -6.24 24.13 0.76
C GLU A 121 -5.08 23.31 0.24
N THR A 122 -4.86 22.17 0.88
CA THR A 122 -3.70 21.34 0.60
C THR A 122 -4.15 20.03 -0.04
N LYS A 123 -3.71 19.82 -1.28
CA LYS A 123 -3.93 18.57 -2.04
C LYS A 123 -2.58 17.98 -2.45
N PRO A 124 -1.81 17.45 -1.50
CA PRO A 124 -0.51 16.85 -1.82
C PRO A 124 -0.73 15.58 -2.64
N PRO A 125 0.19 15.25 -3.56
CA PRO A 125 0.18 13.97 -4.25
C PRO A 125 0.26 12.82 -3.23
N PHE A 126 -0.57 11.78 -3.41
CA PHE A 126 -0.57 10.62 -2.53
C PHE A 126 0.79 9.89 -2.55
N GLU A 127 1.49 9.95 -3.67
CA GLU A 127 2.84 9.42 -3.87
C GLU A 127 3.87 10.02 -2.89
N THR A 128 3.62 11.22 -2.35
CA THR A 128 4.47 11.80 -1.30
C THR A 128 4.40 10.97 -0.03
N LEU A 129 3.20 10.58 0.40
CA LEU A 129 2.99 9.67 1.53
C LEU A 129 3.59 8.29 1.22
N GLU A 130 3.38 7.76 0.02
CA GLU A 130 3.97 6.48 -0.42
C GLU A 130 5.51 6.50 -0.37
N SER A 131 6.13 7.58 -0.83
CA SER A 131 7.59 7.75 -0.78
C SER A 131 8.14 7.78 0.65
N ILE A 132 7.44 8.45 1.58
CA ILE A 132 7.81 8.48 2.99
C ILE A 132 7.67 7.09 3.59
N ASN A 133 6.53 6.42 3.33
CA ASN A 133 6.27 5.08 3.84
C ASN A 133 7.31 4.07 3.34
N ARG A 134 7.65 4.12 2.05
CA ARG A 134 8.68 3.26 1.44
C ARG A 134 10.00 3.30 2.22
N LYS A 135 10.50 4.49 2.52
CA LYS A 135 11.77 4.66 3.26
C LYS A 135 11.73 4.02 4.65
N MET A 136 10.53 3.94 5.25
CA MET A 136 10.36 3.38 6.59
C MET A 136 10.17 1.86 6.57
N ILE A 137 9.42 1.35 5.58
CA ILE A 137 9.11 -0.08 5.53
C ILE A 137 10.14 -0.90 4.75
N ASP A 138 10.94 -0.30 3.87
CA ASP A 138 11.94 -1.02 3.09
C ASP A 138 12.91 -1.85 3.96
N PRO A 139 13.49 -1.31 5.05
CA PRO A 139 14.43 -2.06 5.89
C PRO A 139 13.81 -3.23 6.66
N ILE A 140 12.49 -3.25 6.84
CA ILE A 140 11.78 -4.26 7.63
C ILE A 140 10.95 -5.22 6.78
N SER A 141 10.90 -5.00 5.46
CA SER A 141 10.09 -5.81 4.54
C SER A 141 10.88 -6.99 3.99
N LEU A 142 10.33 -8.19 4.05
CA LEU A 142 10.90 -9.35 3.40
C LEU A 142 10.88 -9.17 1.88
N LYS A 143 11.98 -9.50 1.20
CA LYS A 143 12.10 -9.41 -0.27
C LYS A 143 11.83 -10.79 -0.86
N LEU A 144 10.66 -10.94 -1.46
CA LEU A 144 10.18 -12.21 -2.02
C LEU A 144 9.88 -12.07 -3.51
N PHE A 145 9.71 -13.20 -4.19
CA PHE A 145 9.29 -13.22 -5.58
C PHE A 145 7.78 -13.48 -5.69
N PHE A 146 7.16 -12.74 -6.60
CA PHE A 146 5.79 -12.94 -7.05
C PHE A 146 5.72 -12.75 -8.56
N VAL A 147 5.27 -13.77 -9.25
CA VAL A 147 5.12 -13.81 -10.69
C VAL A 147 3.65 -13.68 -11.04
N SER A 148 3.24 -12.48 -11.43
CA SER A 148 1.90 -12.27 -11.98
C SER A 148 1.85 -12.67 -13.45
N SER A 149 0.68 -13.18 -13.90
CA SER A 149 0.50 -13.67 -15.27
C SER A 149 1.63 -14.63 -15.68
N PRO A 150 1.76 -15.80 -15.01
CA PRO A 150 2.92 -16.67 -15.12
C PRO A 150 3.04 -17.32 -16.49
N VAL A 151 4.26 -17.35 -17.00
CA VAL A 151 4.71 -18.13 -18.18
C VAL A 151 5.70 -19.17 -17.70
N GLU A 152 5.56 -20.40 -18.17
CA GLU A 152 6.43 -21.51 -17.83
C GLU A 152 7.78 -21.39 -18.51
N LEU A 153 8.85 -21.64 -17.74
CA LEU A 153 10.23 -21.72 -18.17
C LEU A 153 10.80 -23.07 -17.71
N ARG A 154 11.23 -23.90 -18.65
CA ARG A 154 11.96 -25.14 -18.35
C ARG A 154 13.44 -24.93 -18.62
N VAL A 155 14.30 -25.37 -17.68
CA VAL A 155 15.75 -25.21 -17.77
C VAL A 155 16.44 -26.58 -17.82
N GLU A 156 17.06 -26.88 -18.95
CA GLU A 156 17.84 -28.10 -19.13
C GLU A 156 19.21 -27.95 -18.46
N GLY A 157 19.69 -29.01 -17.79
CA GLY A 157 20.97 -29.02 -17.09
C GLY A 157 21.06 -28.10 -15.87
N GLY A 158 19.91 -27.58 -15.39
CA GLY A 158 19.83 -26.74 -14.22
C GLY A 158 20.11 -27.48 -12.91
N LYS A 159 20.19 -26.73 -11.80
CA LYS A 159 20.39 -27.31 -10.46
C LYS A 159 19.05 -27.77 -9.88
N PHE A 160 19.14 -28.75 -8.99
CA PHE A 160 18.03 -29.34 -8.27
C PHE A 160 18.29 -29.28 -6.76
N GLY A 161 17.19 -29.26 -5.97
CA GLY A 161 17.23 -29.34 -4.53
C GLY A 161 16.96 -28.00 -3.85
N LYS A 162 17.37 -27.91 -2.60
CA LYS A 162 17.11 -26.71 -1.77
C LYS A 162 18.24 -25.71 -1.91
N ILE A 163 17.88 -24.47 -2.06
CA ILE A 163 18.79 -23.32 -2.03
C ILE A 163 18.37 -22.36 -0.91
N GLU A 164 19.33 -21.62 -0.39
CA GLU A 164 19.10 -20.57 0.59
C GLU A 164 19.13 -19.20 -0.07
N LEU A 165 18.11 -18.39 0.17
CA LEU A 165 18.03 -16.99 -0.26
C LEU A 165 17.88 -16.07 0.94
N ARG A 166 18.55 -14.91 0.89
CA ARG A 166 18.37 -13.90 1.92
C ARG A 166 16.97 -13.27 1.84
N ASN A 167 16.36 -13.04 2.99
CA ASN A 167 15.08 -12.35 3.05
C ASN A 167 15.21 -10.84 2.80
N HIS A 168 16.42 -10.27 2.91
CA HIS A 168 16.73 -8.89 2.56
C HIS A 168 18.20 -8.76 2.12
N PRO A 169 18.52 -7.94 1.11
CA PRO A 169 19.88 -7.84 0.59
C PRO A 169 20.88 -7.21 1.57
N THR A 170 20.44 -6.28 2.43
CA THR A 170 21.31 -5.50 3.33
C THR A 170 20.95 -5.62 4.81
N GLN A 171 19.71 -6.02 5.14
CA GLN A 171 19.27 -6.17 6.53
C GLN A 171 19.29 -7.64 6.92
N ASP A 172 19.58 -7.93 8.19
CA ASP A 172 19.52 -9.30 8.72
C ASP A 172 18.06 -9.66 9.09
N LEU A 173 17.28 -9.99 8.07
CA LEU A 173 15.92 -10.52 8.23
C LEU A 173 15.88 -12.05 8.07
N GLY A 174 17.03 -12.73 8.20
CA GLY A 174 17.16 -14.16 8.06
C GLY A 174 17.21 -14.62 6.61
N ILE A 175 17.14 -15.94 6.45
CA ILE A 175 17.18 -16.65 5.18
C ILE A 175 15.91 -17.47 4.99
N ARG A 176 15.62 -17.86 3.74
CA ARG A 176 14.59 -18.80 3.37
C ARG A 176 15.13 -19.91 2.51
N GLU A 177 14.62 -21.09 2.70
CA GLU A 177 14.86 -22.21 1.79
C GLU A 177 13.84 -22.17 0.65
N VAL A 178 14.31 -22.37 -0.57
CA VAL A 178 13.49 -22.50 -1.77
C VAL A 178 13.86 -23.82 -2.46
N GLU A 179 12.87 -24.65 -2.73
CA GLU A 179 13.07 -25.91 -3.45
C GLU A 179 12.99 -25.67 -4.95
N ILE A 180 14.09 -25.94 -5.65
CA ILE A 180 14.20 -25.74 -7.10
C ILE A 180 14.31 -27.06 -7.85
N ALA A 181 13.75 -27.06 -9.06
CA ALA A 181 13.87 -28.13 -10.05
C ALA A 181 14.13 -27.49 -11.42
N ASN A 182 13.79 -28.20 -12.48
CA ASN A 182 13.98 -27.70 -13.84
C ASN A 182 12.85 -26.79 -14.36
N LYS A 183 11.81 -26.57 -13.57
CA LYS A 183 10.63 -25.80 -13.99
C LYS A 183 10.40 -24.58 -13.11
N PHE A 184 10.22 -23.44 -13.75
CA PHE A 184 10.03 -22.13 -13.13
C PHE A 184 8.86 -21.41 -13.79
N TYR A 185 8.32 -20.45 -13.06
CA TYR A 185 7.38 -19.44 -13.59
C TYR A 185 8.08 -18.09 -13.65
N ILE A 186 7.91 -17.38 -14.76
CA ILE A 186 8.38 -16.00 -14.96
C ILE A 186 7.21 -15.13 -15.42
N THR A 187 7.32 -13.81 -15.30
CA THR A 187 6.23 -12.90 -15.70
C THR A 187 6.05 -12.87 -17.22
N SER A 188 4.81 -12.71 -17.67
CA SER A 188 4.50 -12.57 -19.11
C SER A 188 5.31 -11.44 -19.78
N PRO A 189 5.45 -10.22 -19.22
CA PRO A 189 6.30 -9.21 -19.81
C PRO A 189 7.76 -9.63 -19.97
N ASP A 190 8.33 -10.32 -18.95
CA ASP A 190 9.69 -10.84 -19.09
C ASP A 190 9.79 -11.89 -20.19
N ALA A 191 8.79 -12.78 -20.26
CA ALA A 191 8.75 -13.83 -21.27
C ALA A 191 8.57 -13.29 -22.71
N GLU A 192 7.84 -12.20 -22.88
CA GLU A 192 7.63 -11.54 -24.18
C GLU A 192 8.90 -10.91 -24.71
N ASP A 193 9.72 -10.32 -23.81
CA ASP A 193 10.97 -9.67 -24.15
C ASP A 193 12.12 -10.66 -24.45
N LEU A 194 11.97 -11.97 -24.11
CA LEU A 194 13.03 -12.96 -24.29
C LEU A 194 13.05 -13.51 -25.72
N GLN A 195 14.26 -13.56 -26.30
CA GLN A 195 14.51 -14.06 -27.63
C GLN A 195 15.36 -15.34 -27.59
N ILE A 196 15.20 -16.19 -28.60
CA ILE A 196 16.04 -17.39 -28.80
C ILE A 196 17.51 -16.97 -28.90
N GLY A 197 18.38 -17.68 -28.19
CA GLY A 197 19.81 -17.37 -28.10
C GLY A 197 20.18 -16.34 -27.04
N GLN A 198 19.23 -15.61 -26.49
CA GLN A 198 19.46 -14.60 -25.45
C GLN A 198 19.87 -15.25 -24.14
N LYS A 199 20.87 -14.64 -23.47
CA LYS A 199 21.31 -15.03 -22.13
C LYS A 199 20.69 -14.08 -21.11
N VAL A 200 20.14 -14.65 -20.02
CA VAL A 200 19.54 -13.91 -18.89
C VAL A 200 19.89 -14.61 -17.60
N ARG A 201 19.80 -13.87 -16.49
CA ARG A 201 20.01 -14.42 -15.15
C ARG A 201 18.70 -14.56 -14.41
N LEU A 202 18.42 -15.74 -13.90
CA LEU A 202 17.44 -15.92 -12.84
C LEU A 202 18.02 -15.26 -11.57
N MET A 203 17.32 -14.28 -11.01
CA MET A 203 17.80 -13.47 -9.86
C MET A 203 18.20 -14.37 -8.70
N GLU A 204 19.36 -14.09 -8.08
CA GLU A 204 19.90 -14.84 -6.95
C GLU A 204 20.18 -16.35 -7.25
N LEU A 205 20.08 -16.80 -8.51
CA LEU A 205 20.22 -18.19 -8.90
C LEU A 205 21.38 -18.35 -9.90
N TYR A 206 21.10 -18.54 -11.18
CA TYR A 206 22.09 -18.81 -12.22
C TYR A 206 21.71 -18.18 -13.57
N ASN A 207 22.63 -18.24 -14.52
CA ASN A 207 22.39 -17.78 -15.88
C ASN A 207 21.78 -18.89 -16.74
N ILE A 208 20.94 -18.49 -17.65
CA ILE A 208 20.33 -19.37 -18.65
C ILE A 208 20.46 -18.77 -20.04
N LYS A 209 20.46 -19.63 -21.07
CA LYS A 209 20.32 -19.24 -22.48
C LYS A 209 19.00 -19.77 -23.00
N ILE A 210 18.18 -18.92 -23.62
CA ILE A 210 16.92 -19.35 -24.22
C ILE A 210 17.21 -20.13 -25.50
N LEU A 211 16.73 -21.38 -25.56
CA LEU A 211 16.91 -22.28 -26.69
C LEU A 211 15.71 -22.26 -27.62
N GLU A 212 14.51 -22.25 -27.07
CA GLU A 212 13.31 -22.44 -27.84
C GLU A 212 12.10 -21.75 -27.18
N VAL A 213 11.11 -21.36 -27.99
CA VAL A 213 9.80 -20.90 -27.58
C VAL A 213 8.77 -21.86 -28.16
N ARG A 214 8.02 -22.54 -27.31
CA ARG A 214 6.95 -23.48 -27.68
C ARG A 214 5.58 -22.95 -27.26
N TYR A 215 4.56 -23.50 -27.86
CA TYR A 215 3.17 -23.32 -27.43
C TYR A 215 2.56 -24.69 -27.13
N GLU A 216 2.25 -24.94 -25.85
CA GLU A 216 1.62 -26.17 -25.39
C GLU A 216 0.19 -25.79 -24.89
N ASN A 217 -0.83 -26.40 -25.45
CA ASN A 217 -2.25 -26.06 -25.13
C ASN A 217 -2.55 -24.56 -25.17
N ASN A 218 -2.08 -23.86 -26.18
CA ASN A 218 -2.18 -22.39 -26.35
C ASN A 218 -1.46 -21.56 -25.27
N LYS A 219 -0.63 -22.17 -24.44
CA LYS A 219 0.21 -21.46 -23.45
C LYS A 219 1.65 -21.42 -23.93
N LYS A 220 2.27 -20.26 -23.84
CA LYS A 220 3.69 -20.05 -24.13
C LYS A 220 4.54 -20.79 -23.09
N VAL A 221 5.52 -21.55 -23.56
CA VAL A 221 6.54 -22.24 -22.74
C VAL A 221 7.91 -21.88 -23.30
N LEU A 222 8.81 -21.48 -22.44
CA LEU A 222 10.20 -21.21 -22.79
C LEU A 222 11.08 -22.39 -22.38
N ILE A 223 11.98 -22.76 -23.27
CA ILE A 223 13.03 -23.77 -22.97
C ILE A 223 14.36 -23.04 -22.93
N GLY A 224 15.12 -23.22 -21.86
CA GLY A 224 16.44 -22.65 -21.70
C GLY A 224 17.44 -23.71 -21.26
N SER A 225 18.73 -23.43 -21.43
CA SER A 225 19.84 -24.27 -20.88
C SER A 225 20.55 -23.49 -19.78
N TYR A 226 21.08 -24.23 -18.81
CA TYR A 226 21.97 -23.70 -17.79
C TYR A 226 23.27 -23.18 -18.39
N GLU A 227 23.71 -21.98 -18.00
CA GLU A 227 24.91 -21.27 -18.53
C GLU A 227 25.88 -20.85 -17.40
N GLY A 228 25.78 -21.46 -16.23
CA GLY A 228 26.70 -21.24 -15.11
C GLY A 228 26.23 -20.21 -14.09
N ASP A 229 26.98 -20.11 -12.98
CA ASP A 229 26.59 -19.30 -11.80
C ASP A 229 27.19 -17.89 -11.77
N ARG A 230 28.26 -17.68 -12.58
CA ARG A 230 29.00 -16.42 -12.52
C ARG A 230 28.10 -15.22 -12.85
N VAL A 231 28.07 -14.22 -11.97
CA VAL A 231 27.36 -12.97 -12.23
C VAL A 231 28.04 -12.23 -13.38
N ILE A 232 27.30 -11.97 -14.44
CA ILE A 232 27.78 -11.21 -15.61
C ILE A 232 27.20 -9.80 -15.51
N GLN A 233 28.08 -8.81 -15.58
CA GLN A 233 27.68 -7.40 -15.55
C GLN A 233 26.76 -7.08 -16.73
N ASN A 234 25.75 -6.23 -16.49
CA ASN A 234 24.74 -5.82 -17.48
C ASN A 234 23.86 -6.93 -18.07
N MET A 235 23.94 -8.18 -17.57
CA MET A 235 22.99 -9.21 -17.96
C MET A 235 21.60 -8.89 -17.40
N LYS A 236 20.57 -9.04 -18.24
CA LYS A 236 19.16 -8.89 -17.82
C LYS A 236 18.88 -9.89 -16.70
N LYS A 237 18.33 -9.40 -15.59
CA LYS A 237 17.91 -10.23 -14.45
C LYS A 237 16.38 -10.31 -14.44
N ILE A 238 15.85 -11.52 -14.33
CA ILE A 238 14.43 -11.78 -14.26
C ILE A 238 14.09 -12.45 -12.94
N GLN A 239 12.92 -12.11 -12.38
CA GLN A 239 12.39 -12.81 -11.21
C GLN A 239 11.73 -14.11 -11.64
N TRP A 240 11.61 -15.03 -10.70
CA TRP A 240 11.10 -16.37 -10.94
C TRP A 240 10.46 -16.95 -9.67
N VAL A 241 9.61 -17.94 -9.85
CA VAL A 241 9.13 -18.82 -8.77
C VAL A 241 9.30 -20.24 -9.26
N ALA A 242 9.96 -21.10 -8.47
CA ALA A 242 10.11 -22.50 -8.81
C ALA A 242 8.77 -23.24 -8.66
N GLU A 243 8.47 -24.20 -9.56
CA GLU A 243 7.22 -24.95 -9.48
C GLU A 243 7.03 -25.64 -8.13
N ASN A 244 8.10 -26.26 -7.60
CA ASN A 244 8.08 -26.99 -6.33
C ASN A 244 7.87 -26.10 -5.11
N ASP A 245 8.12 -24.78 -5.24
CA ASP A 245 7.95 -23.79 -4.18
C ASP A 245 6.78 -22.83 -4.47
N ALA A 246 6.06 -23.02 -5.57
CA ALA A 246 5.02 -22.12 -6.02
C ALA A 246 3.70 -22.30 -5.24
N VAL A 247 3.14 -21.21 -4.78
CA VAL A 247 1.76 -21.16 -4.27
C VAL A 247 0.93 -20.18 -5.08
N GLU A 248 -0.31 -20.54 -5.38
CA GLU A 248 -1.25 -19.61 -6.01
C GLU A 248 -1.46 -18.41 -5.11
N PHE A 249 -1.30 -17.23 -5.68
CA PHE A 249 -1.31 -15.99 -4.93
C PHE A 249 -2.01 -14.87 -5.70
N SER A 250 -2.67 -13.98 -4.97
CA SER A 250 -3.33 -12.82 -5.55
C SER A 250 -2.98 -11.54 -4.82
N VAL A 251 -2.85 -10.45 -5.56
CA VAL A 251 -2.60 -9.12 -5.00
C VAL A 251 -3.70 -8.17 -5.45
N LYS A 252 -4.40 -7.56 -4.48
CA LYS A 252 -5.34 -6.47 -4.72
C LYS A 252 -4.56 -5.18 -4.90
N VAL A 253 -4.66 -4.57 -6.07
CA VAL A 253 -4.00 -3.31 -6.39
C VAL A 253 -5.05 -2.19 -6.41
N PRO A 254 -5.17 -1.41 -5.31
CA PRO A 254 -6.10 -0.30 -5.25
C PRO A 254 -5.62 0.84 -6.16
N LYS A 255 -6.57 1.43 -6.88
CA LYS A 255 -6.40 2.64 -7.68
C LYS A 255 -7.39 3.69 -7.20
N GLU A 256 -7.27 4.89 -7.69
CA GLU A 256 -8.20 5.98 -7.39
C GLU A 256 -9.65 5.57 -7.66
N LEU A 257 -10.52 5.89 -6.72
CA LEU A 257 -11.96 5.62 -6.85
C LEU A 257 -12.62 6.50 -7.90
N PHE A 258 -12.09 7.70 -8.12
CA PHE A 258 -12.61 8.65 -9.07
C PHE A 258 -11.53 9.12 -10.03
N ILE A 259 -11.93 9.39 -11.26
CA ILE A 259 -11.16 10.14 -12.27
C ILE A 259 -11.99 11.38 -12.57
N GLY A 260 -11.57 12.55 -12.03
CA GLY A 260 -12.44 13.72 -11.94
C GLY A 260 -13.68 13.39 -11.09
N ASP A 261 -14.88 13.67 -11.61
CA ASP A 261 -16.14 13.42 -10.91
C ASP A 261 -16.77 12.04 -11.22
N LYS A 262 -16.11 11.20 -12.01
CA LYS A 262 -16.64 9.91 -12.43
C LYS A 262 -15.95 8.75 -11.71
N TYR A 263 -16.72 7.70 -11.41
CA TYR A 263 -16.15 6.45 -10.88
C TYR A 263 -15.16 5.85 -11.87
N ASN A 264 -14.01 5.45 -11.35
CA ASN A 264 -13.01 4.70 -12.11
C ASN A 264 -13.46 3.24 -12.26
N PRO A 265 -13.72 2.72 -13.46
CA PRO A 265 -14.12 1.32 -13.64
C PRO A 265 -13.01 0.34 -13.21
N ASN A 266 -11.75 0.76 -13.32
CA ASN A 266 -10.56 -0.04 -12.97
C ASN A 266 -10.03 0.27 -11.56
N ARG A 267 -10.88 0.71 -10.65
CA ARG A 267 -10.53 1.16 -9.29
C ARG A 267 -9.92 0.11 -8.35
N LEU A 268 -10.05 -1.15 -8.70
CA LEU A 268 -9.42 -2.26 -7.98
C LEU A 268 -9.00 -3.33 -9.00
N GLU A 269 -7.70 -3.51 -9.17
CA GLU A 269 -7.15 -4.52 -10.04
C GLU A 269 -6.73 -5.75 -9.21
N LEU A 270 -7.07 -6.95 -9.67
CA LEU A 270 -6.62 -8.20 -9.07
C LEU A 270 -5.51 -8.79 -9.94
N LYS A 271 -4.29 -8.84 -9.41
CA LYS A 271 -3.16 -9.54 -10.04
C LYS A 271 -3.07 -10.94 -9.45
N THR A 272 -3.17 -11.96 -10.30
CA THR A 272 -3.05 -13.37 -9.91
C THR A 272 -1.78 -13.98 -10.48
N GLY A 273 -1.26 -14.98 -9.81
CA GLY A 273 -0.05 -15.68 -10.23
C GLY A 273 0.49 -16.61 -9.15
N TYR A 274 1.81 -16.75 -9.10
CA TYR A 274 2.51 -17.59 -8.14
C TYR A 274 3.47 -16.77 -7.27
N ALA A 275 3.48 -17.04 -5.97
CA ALA A 275 4.47 -16.52 -5.02
C ALA A 275 5.29 -17.66 -4.42
N GLU A 276 6.43 -17.35 -3.82
CA GLU A 276 7.21 -18.31 -3.03
C GLU A 276 6.39 -18.84 -1.85
N SER A 277 6.56 -20.12 -1.51
CA SER A 277 5.79 -20.83 -0.48
C SER A 277 5.87 -20.18 0.90
N LEU A 278 6.94 -19.42 1.19
CA LEU A 278 7.12 -18.70 2.45
C LEU A 278 5.93 -17.80 2.80
N VAL A 279 5.22 -17.20 1.81
CA VAL A 279 4.06 -16.34 2.09
C VAL A 279 2.97 -17.06 2.88
N SER A 280 2.84 -18.38 2.73
CA SER A 280 1.85 -19.21 3.44
C SER A 280 2.16 -19.39 4.92
N LYS A 281 3.40 -19.13 5.34
CA LYS A 281 3.88 -19.25 6.73
C LYS A 281 3.86 -17.90 7.47
N LEU A 282 3.68 -16.81 6.74
CA LEU A 282 3.69 -15.46 7.30
C LEU A 282 2.30 -15.05 7.81
N LYS A 283 2.29 -14.21 8.83
CA LYS A 283 1.06 -13.69 9.44
C LYS A 283 0.44 -12.59 8.57
N ALA A 284 -0.88 -12.42 8.69
CA ALA A 284 -1.56 -11.25 8.14
C ALA A 284 -0.92 -9.96 8.70
N GLY A 285 -0.85 -8.93 7.87
CA GLY A 285 -0.20 -7.66 8.19
C GLY A 285 1.32 -7.66 8.01
N THR A 286 1.96 -8.83 7.72
CA THR A 286 3.39 -8.85 7.40
C THR A 286 3.65 -8.04 6.13
N LEU A 287 4.63 -7.14 6.21
CA LEU A 287 5.07 -6.34 5.08
C LEU A 287 6.08 -7.11 4.24
N VAL A 288 5.81 -7.23 2.96
CA VAL A 288 6.69 -7.86 1.98
C VAL A 288 6.92 -6.91 0.81
N GLN A 289 8.09 -6.96 0.22
CA GLN A 289 8.31 -6.41 -1.11
C GLN A 289 8.38 -7.58 -2.10
N PHE A 290 7.41 -7.68 -2.97
CA PHE A 290 7.57 -8.51 -4.15
C PHE A 290 8.48 -7.78 -5.13
N ILE A 291 9.67 -8.33 -5.33
CA ILE A 291 10.74 -7.70 -6.12
C ILE A 291 10.22 -7.38 -7.53
N ARG A 292 10.50 -6.15 -8.01
CA ARG A 292 10.02 -5.59 -9.29
C ARG A 292 8.50 -5.37 -9.37
N PHE A 293 7.72 -5.82 -8.39
CA PHE A 293 6.28 -5.59 -8.34
C PHE A 293 5.93 -4.42 -7.40
N GLY A 294 6.35 -4.50 -6.14
CA GLY A 294 6.13 -3.45 -5.14
C GLY A 294 5.93 -3.97 -3.73
N PHE A 295 5.71 -3.06 -2.79
CA PHE A 295 5.42 -3.39 -1.40
C PHE A 295 3.98 -3.82 -1.26
N CYS A 296 3.76 -4.80 -0.40
CA CYS A 296 2.45 -5.37 -0.12
C CYS A 296 2.31 -5.69 1.37
N SER A 297 1.08 -5.59 1.86
CA SER A 297 0.67 -6.09 3.18
C SER A 297 -0.08 -7.41 3.01
N LEU A 298 0.38 -8.48 3.63
CA LEU A 298 -0.27 -9.79 3.52
C LEU A 298 -1.64 -9.78 4.20
N LEU A 299 -2.66 -10.28 3.51
CA LEU A 299 -3.98 -10.53 4.10
C LEU A 299 -4.06 -11.92 4.72
N ASN A 300 -3.42 -12.87 4.06
CA ASN A 300 -3.29 -14.27 4.47
C ASN A 300 -2.20 -14.95 3.63
N GLY A 301 -2.02 -16.26 3.78
CA GLY A 301 -1.04 -17.04 3.03
C GLY A 301 -1.28 -17.16 1.52
N LYS A 302 -2.36 -16.57 0.97
CA LYS A 302 -2.74 -16.65 -0.45
C LYS A 302 -3.03 -15.30 -1.09
N SER A 303 -3.01 -14.22 -0.31
CA SER A 303 -3.35 -12.90 -0.84
C SER A 303 -2.71 -11.75 -0.07
N ALA A 304 -2.54 -10.63 -0.77
CA ALA A 304 -2.03 -9.39 -0.23
C ALA A 304 -2.77 -8.16 -0.80
N THR A 305 -2.60 -7.03 -0.13
CA THR A 305 -2.94 -5.72 -0.66
C THR A 305 -1.67 -4.98 -1.04
N TYR A 306 -1.66 -4.41 -2.24
CA TYR A 306 -0.58 -3.57 -2.71
C TYR A 306 -0.53 -2.26 -1.92
N THR A 307 0.62 -1.93 -1.39
CA THR A 307 0.88 -0.69 -0.64
C THR A 307 1.29 0.41 -1.60
N HIS A 308 2.44 0.25 -2.25
CA HIS A 308 3.02 1.14 -3.26
C HIS A 308 4.20 0.46 -3.97
N ARG A 309 4.75 1.13 -4.99
CA ARG A 309 5.93 0.69 -5.73
C ARG A 309 7.22 0.89 -4.94
#